data_7fb6751c334cc796f68962f691d372bb
#
_entry.id   7fb6751c334cc796f68962f691d372bb
#
_cell.length_a   1.000
_cell.length_b   1.000
_cell.length_c   1.000
_cell.angle_alpha   90.00
_cell.angle_beta   90.00
_cell.angle_gamma   90.00
#
_symmetry.space_group_name_H-M   'P 1'
#
loop_
_entity.id
_entity.type
_entity.pdbx_description
1 polymer ?
#
loop_
_entity_poly.entity_id
_entity_poly.type
_entity_poly.pdbx_seq_one_letter_code
_entity_poly.pdbx_strand_id
1 'polypeptide(L)'
;MDKETGKEKEYLWATEESGISVTVSDAMKELLKAVVSEGTGAGGAVEGYSIGGKTATSQKLPRSEKKYISSFLGFAPAENPIVMGLIMINEPTGIYYGGTIAAPVMSGIFENILPYLGVEQNKTFTTLD
;
A
#
# COMPACT_ATOMS: atom_id res chain seq x y z
N MET A 1 16.70 -18.06 -4.91
CA MET A 1 17.92 -18.87 -5.23
C MET A 1 17.81 -20.17 -4.44
N ASP A 2 17.88 -21.27 -5.13
CA ASP A 2 17.90 -22.60 -4.51
C ASP A 2 19.23 -22.76 -3.76
N LYS A 3 19.17 -23.10 -2.47
CA LYS A 3 20.35 -23.14 -1.59
C LYS A 3 21.31 -24.28 -1.90
N GLU A 4 20.84 -25.35 -2.57
CA GLU A 4 21.64 -26.54 -2.90
C GLU A 4 22.29 -26.43 -4.29
N THR A 5 21.59 -25.81 -5.25
CA THR A 5 22.05 -25.74 -6.65
C THR A 5 22.55 -24.39 -7.09
N GLY A 6 22.34 -23.31 -6.30
CA GLY A 6 22.68 -21.94 -6.64
C GLY A 6 21.91 -21.36 -7.84
N LYS A 7 20.92 -22.10 -8.39
CA LYS A 7 20.13 -21.67 -9.53
C LYS A 7 18.94 -20.83 -9.10
N GLU A 8 18.59 -19.83 -9.89
CA GLU A 8 17.33 -19.13 -9.72
C GLU A 8 16.18 -20.10 -10.00
N LYS A 9 15.25 -20.19 -9.05
CA LYS A 9 14.02 -20.94 -9.21
C LYS A 9 12.91 -19.97 -9.56
N GLU A 10 12.45 -20.03 -10.79
CA GLU A 10 11.28 -19.29 -11.21
C GLU A 10 10.03 -20.01 -10.69
N TYR A 11 9.20 -19.28 -9.93
CA TYR A 11 7.90 -19.77 -9.50
C TYR A 11 6.85 -19.19 -10.43
N LEU A 12 6.31 -20.03 -11.29
CA LEU A 12 5.14 -19.68 -12.10
C LEU A 12 3.89 -19.87 -11.25
N TRP A 13 3.26 -18.78 -10.89
CA TRP A 13 1.98 -18.81 -10.21
C TRP A 13 0.86 -18.91 -11.24
N ALA A 14 -0.05 -19.89 -11.04
CA ALA A 14 -1.27 -19.95 -11.83
C ALA A 14 -2.14 -18.72 -11.52
N THR A 15 -2.63 -18.05 -12.56
CA THR A 15 -3.62 -17.00 -12.40
C THR A 15 -5.01 -17.62 -12.48
N GLU A 16 -5.84 -17.30 -11.49
CA GLU A 16 -7.26 -17.69 -11.46
C GLU A 16 -8.12 -16.44 -11.55
N GLU A 17 -9.32 -16.58 -12.09
CA GLU A 17 -10.30 -15.50 -12.07
C GLU A 17 -10.69 -15.17 -10.63
N SER A 18 -10.64 -13.90 -10.26
CA SER A 18 -10.90 -13.45 -8.88
C SER A 18 -12.35 -13.59 -8.44
N GLY A 19 -13.29 -13.84 -9.38
CA GLY A 19 -14.72 -13.79 -9.15
C GLY A 19 -15.28 -12.37 -8.89
N ILE A 20 -14.44 -11.35 -8.94
CA ILE A 20 -14.82 -9.93 -8.80
C ILE A 20 -14.94 -9.31 -10.19
N SER A 21 -16.08 -8.67 -10.49
CA SER A 21 -16.26 -7.99 -11.78
C SER A 21 -15.32 -6.76 -11.88
N VAL A 22 -14.98 -6.40 -13.11
CA VAL A 22 -14.16 -5.18 -13.38
C VAL A 22 -14.82 -3.94 -12.76
N THR A 23 -16.14 -3.80 -12.88
CA THR A 23 -16.87 -2.67 -12.29
C THR A 23 -16.70 -2.58 -10.77
N VAL A 24 -16.76 -3.72 -10.07
CA VAL A 24 -16.55 -3.75 -8.62
C VAL A 24 -15.09 -3.45 -8.29
N SER A 25 -14.13 -3.98 -9.04
CA SER A 25 -12.72 -3.71 -8.87
C SER A 25 -12.41 -2.21 -9.05
N ASP A 26 -12.95 -1.58 -10.07
CA ASP A 26 -12.75 -0.14 -10.32
C ASP A 26 -13.39 0.71 -9.22
N ALA A 27 -14.60 0.39 -8.79
CA ALA A 27 -15.23 1.09 -7.67
C ALA A 27 -14.39 0.95 -6.37
N MET A 28 -13.82 -0.21 -6.10
CA MET A 28 -12.94 -0.42 -4.95
C MET A 28 -11.65 0.39 -5.04
N LYS A 29 -11.05 0.52 -6.22
CA LYS A 29 -9.86 1.37 -6.42
C LYS A 29 -10.14 2.83 -6.08
N GLU A 30 -11.28 3.37 -6.53
CA GLU A 30 -11.70 4.74 -6.19
C GLU A 30 -11.92 4.92 -4.69
N LEU A 31 -12.59 3.97 -4.02
CA LEU A 31 -12.76 4.02 -2.56
C LEU A 31 -11.42 3.96 -1.82
N LEU A 32 -10.51 3.10 -2.25
CA LEU A 32 -9.19 2.95 -1.62
C LEU A 32 -8.27 4.16 -1.89
N LYS A 33 -8.45 4.84 -3.03
CA LYS A 33 -7.84 6.14 -3.32
C LYS A 33 -8.35 7.21 -2.35
N ALA A 34 -9.68 7.28 -2.13
CA ALA A 34 -10.26 8.22 -1.18
C ALA A 34 -9.79 7.98 0.27
N VAL A 35 -9.51 6.74 0.66
CA VAL A 35 -8.91 6.42 1.98
C VAL A 35 -7.56 7.12 2.16
N VAL A 36 -6.78 7.27 1.09
CA VAL A 36 -5.46 7.92 1.14
C VAL A 36 -5.58 9.44 0.96
N SER A 37 -6.44 9.92 0.05
CA SER A 37 -6.56 11.36 -0.21
C SER A 37 -7.29 12.12 0.90
N GLU A 38 -8.26 11.48 1.56
CA GLU A 38 -9.20 12.16 2.47
C GLU A 38 -9.41 11.43 3.80
N GLY A 39 -8.88 10.21 3.93
CA GLY A 39 -9.20 9.31 5.03
C GLY A 39 -8.03 8.96 5.94
N THR A 40 -8.20 7.82 6.61
CA THR A 40 -7.24 7.30 7.61
C THR A 40 -5.90 6.87 7.02
N GLY A 41 -5.80 6.77 5.71
CA GLY A 41 -4.59 6.42 4.97
C GLY A 41 -3.75 7.61 4.52
N ALA A 42 -4.10 8.85 4.90
CA ALA A 42 -3.45 10.08 4.43
C ALA A 42 -1.92 10.08 4.63
N GLY A 43 -1.41 9.41 5.67
CA GLY A 43 0.03 9.23 5.85
C GLY A 43 0.72 8.42 4.73
N GLY A 44 -0.04 7.72 3.88
CA GLY A 44 0.48 6.98 2.73
C GLY A 44 0.46 7.76 1.40
N ALA A 45 0.04 9.03 1.43
CA ALA A 45 0.02 9.88 0.25
C ALA A 45 1.44 10.22 -0.21
N VAL A 46 1.63 10.34 -1.53
CA VAL A 46 2.87 10.80 -2.15
C VAL A 46 2.53 11.92 -3.12
N GLU A 47 3.21 13.05 -2.96
CA GLU A 47 2.94 14.21 -3.80
C GLU A 47 3.17 13.91 -5.28
N GLY A 48 2.21 14.31 -6.11
CA GLY A 48 2.25 14.07 -7.55
C GLY A 48 1.89 12.65 -7.99
N TYR A 49 1.50 11.75 -7.06
CA TYR A 49 1.12 10.38 -7.42
C TYR A 49 -0.26 10.02 -6.87
N SER A 50 -0.99 9.20 -7.64
CA SER A 50 -2.26 8.64 -7.21
C SER A 50 -2.01 7.35 -6.43
N ILE A 51 -2.29 7.39 -5.12
CA ILE A 51 -2.08 6.24 -4.24
C ILE A 51 -3.43 5.73 -3.74
N GLY A 52 -3.64 4.42 -3.85
CA GLY A 52 -4.71 3.72 -3.16
C GLY A 52 -4.18 2.91 -1.99
N GLY A 53 -4.96 2.74 -0.94
CA GLY A 53 -4.48 1.96 0.19
C GLY A 53 -5.48 1.75 1.32
N LYS A 54 -5.11 0.90 2.28
CA LYS A 54 -5.91 0.59 3.46
C LYS A 54 -5.03 0.40 4.68
N THR A 55 -5.41 1.08 5.74
CA THR A 55 -4.82 0.91 7.08
C THR A 55 -5.45 -0.27 7.81
N ALA A 56 -4.70 -0.94 8.65
CA ALA A 56 -5.24 -1.87 9.62
C ALA A 56 -4.46 -1.80 10.94
N THR A 57 -5.17 -2.15 12.01
CA THR A 57 -4.61 -2.29 13.35
C THR A 57 -5.29 -3.49 14.00
N SER A 58 -4.55 -4.58 14.11
CA SER A 58 -5.06 -5.84 14.67
C SER A 58 -4.50 -6.10 16.04
N GLN A 59 -5.37 -6.36 17.00
CA GLN A 59 -4.95 -6.74 18.36
C GLN A 59 -4.60 -8.24 18.39
N LYS A 60 -3.42 -8.55 18.93
CA LYS A 60 -2.96 -9.94 19.11
C LYS A 60 -3.68 -10.63 20.27
N LEU A 61 -3.66 -11.94 20.23
CA LEU A 61 -4.12 -12.77 21.36
C LEU A 61 -2.92 -13.14 22.25
N PRO A 62 -3.12 -13.25 23.58
CA PRO A 62 -4.33 -12.88 24.32
C PRO A 62 -4.50 -11.36 24.40
N ARG A 63 -5.72 -10.87 24.27
CA ARG A 63 -6.03 -9.42 24.28
C ARG A 63 -5.61 -8.68 25.57
N SER A 64 -5.43 -9.42 26.67
CA SER A 64 -4.92 -8.90 27.93
C SER A 64 -3.54 -8.27 27.83
N GLU A 65 -2.71 -8.71 26.90
CA GLU A 65 -1.36 -8.17 26.68
C GLU A 65 -1.34 -6.84 25.94
N LYS A 66 -2.47 -6.41 25.35
CA LYS A 66 -2.61 -5.14 24.61
C LYS A 66 -1.54 -4.95 23.51
N LYS A 67 -1.13 -6.04 22.87
CA LYS A 67 -0.18 -6.03 21.77
C LYS A 67 -0.91 -5.93 20.42
N TYR A 68 -0.33 -5.21 19.49
CA TYR A 68 -0.95 -4.91 18.20
C TYR A 68 -0.01 -5.22 17.03
N ILE A 69 -0.60 -5.45 15.87
CA ILE A 69 0.07 -5.40 14.57
C ILE A 69 -0.53 -4.23 13.82
N SER A 70 0.30 -3.28 13.46
CA SER A 70 -0.08 -2.09 12.69
C SER A 70 0.33 -2.29 11.25
N SER A 71 -0.58 -2.09 10.30
CA SER A 71 -0.26 -2.31 8.90
C SER A 71 -0.89 -1.28 7.98
N PHE A 72 -0.26 -1.15 6.81
CA PHE A 72 -0.77 -0.39 5.68
C PHE A 72 -0.46 -1.16 4.40
N LEU A 73 -1.48 -1.41 3.61
CA LEU A 73 -1.35 -1.90 2.24
C LEU A 73 -1.55 -0.70 1.32
N GLY A 74 -0.60 -0.46 0.42
CA GLY A 74 -0.67 0.60 -0.57
C GLY A 74 -0.43 0.07 -1.97
N PHE A 75 -1.00 0.72 -2.98
CA PHE A 75 -0.75 0.43 -4.40
C PHE A 75 -0.75 1.71 -5.23
N ALA A 76 -0.04 1.70 -6.33
CA ALA A 76 0.15 2.85 -7.20
C ALA A 76 0.42 2.45 -8.66
N PRO A 77 -0.02 3.29 -9.65
CA PRO A 77 -1.06 4.31 -9.53
C PRO A 77 -2.41 3.73 -9.12
N ALA A 78 -3.26 4.49 -8.44
CA ALA A 78 -4.53 3.95 -7.95
C ALA A 78 -5.47 3.46 -9.07
N GLU A 79 -5.47 4.13 -10.22
CA GLU A 79 -6.32 3.83 -11.37
C GLU A 79 -5.88 2.55 -12.11
N ASN A 80 -4.57 2.40 -12.27
CA ASN A 80 -3.96 1.24 -12.96
C ASN A 80 -2.72 0.77 -12.21
N PRO A 81 -2.88 0.01 -11.12
CA PRO A 81 -1.80 -0.39 -10.24
C PRO A 81 -0.72 -1.21 -10.95
N ILE A 82 0.53 -0.80 -10.82
CA ILE A 82 1.71 -1.53 -11.29
C ILE A 82 2.58 -2.03 -10.14
N VAL A 83 2.39 -1.45 -8.96
CA VAL A 83 3.10 -1.85 -7.74
C VAL A 83 2.14 -1.86 -6.55
N MET A 84 2.31 -2.85 -5.69
CA MET A 84 1.62 -2.97 -4.42
C MET A 84 2.63 -3.32 -3.33
N GLY A 85 2.47 -2.72 -2.16
CA GLY A 85 3.30 -2.98 -0.99
C GLY A 85 2.47 -3.16 0.27
N LEU A 86 3.01 -3.93 1.20
CA LEU A 86 2.44 -4.13 2.53
C LEU A 86 3.50 -3.85 3.59
N ILE A 87 3.21 -2.90 4.47
CA ILE A 87 4.00 -2.64 5.68
C ILE A 87 3.27 -3.27 6.86
N MET A 88 4.01 -4.04 7.65
CA MET A 88 3.54 -4.58 8.91
C MET A 88 4.56 -4.29 10.01
N ILE A 89 4.09 -3.66 11.09
CA ILE A 89 4.88 -3.36 12.29
C ILE A 89 4.32 -4.19 13.42
N ASN A 90 5.11 -5.14 13.90
CA ASN A 90 4.71 -6.06 14.95
C ASN A 90 5.06 -5.51 16.33
N GLU A 91 4.07 -5.44 17.19
CA GLU A 91 4.19 -4.99 18.59
C GLU A 91 4.87 -3.62 18.75
N PRO A 92 4.41 -2.58 18.05
CA PRO A 92 4.96 -1.24 18.24
C PRO A 92 4.74 -0.78 19.67
N THR A 93 5.68 -0.02 20.20
CA THR A 93 5.56 0.62 21.51
C THR A 93 5.01 2.04 21.36
N GLY A 94 4.07 2.43 22.21
CA GLY A 94 3.44 3.75 22.13
C GLY A 94 2.30 3.79 21.11
N ILE A 95 2.44 4.59 20.05
CA ILE A 95 1.42 4.72 19.01
C ILE A 95 1.41 3.44 18.16
N TYR A 96 0.22 2.88 17.95
CA TYR A 96 0.04 1.60 17.26
C TYR A 96 -0.97 1.64 16.08
N TYR A 97 -1.41 2.84 15.67
CA TYR A 97 -2.34 2.96 14.54
C TYR A 97 -1.60 2.86 13.20
N GLY A 98 -2.05 1.92 12.33
CA GLY A 98 -1.41 1.67 11.04
C GLY A 98 -1.30 2.91 10.14
N GLY A 99 -2.33 3.78 10.15
CA GLY A 99 -2.30 5.04 9.41
C GLY A 99 -1.25 6.03 9.90
N THR A 100 -0.88 5.94 11.19
CA THR A 100 0.09 6.86 11.81
C THR A 100 1.53 6.36 11.68
N ILE A 101 1.76 5.05 11.75
CA ILE A 101 3.13 4.52 11.80
C ILE A 101 3.51 3.66 10.60
N ALA A 102 2.57 2.97 9.94
CA ALA A 102 2.87 2.12 8.79
C ALA A 102 2.67 2.86 7.45
N ALA A 103 1.65 3.69 7.33
CA ALA A 103 1.36 4.43 6.11
C ALA A 103 2.49 5.40 5.70
N PRO A 104 3.12 6.19 6.61
CA PRO A 104 4.26 7.04 6.26
C PRO A 104 5.49 6.27 5.77
N VAL A 105 5.71 5.06 6.27
CA VAL A 105 6.79 4.19 5.79
C VAL A 105 6.55 3.80 4.32
N MET A 106 5.31 3.45 3.98
CA MET A 106 4.95 3.15 2.59
C MET A 106 5.09 4.38 1.70
N SER A 107 4.67 5.57 2.17
CA SER A 107 4.86 6.83 1.45
C SER A 107 6.32 7.05 1.09
N GLY A 108 7.24 6.94 2.06
CA GLY A 108 8.68 7.09 1.80
C GLY A 108 9.24 6.03 0.83
N ILE A 109 8.72 4.80 0.85
CA ILE A 109 9.10 3.78 -0.14
C ILE A 109 8.60 4.17 -1.53
N PHE A 110 7.32 4.53 -1.66
CA PHE A 110 6.73 4.89 -2.94
C PHE A 110 7.36 6.15 -3.55
N GLU A 111 7.70 7.16 -2.75
CA GLU A 111 8.41 8.36 -3.20
C GLU A 111 9.71 8.01 -3.94
N ASN A 112 10.40 6.97 -3.49
CA ASN A 112 11.65 6.52 -4.11
C ASN A 112 11.45 5.58 -5.30
N ILE A 113 10.50 4.62 -5.20
CA ILE A 113 10.39 3.59 -6.25
C ILE A 113 9.51 3.99 -7.43
N LEU A 114 8.51 4.87 -7.26
CA LEU A 114 7.61 5.24 -8.36
C LEU A 114 8.33 5.93 -9.52
N PRO A 115 9.25 6.90 -9.29
CA PRO A 115 10.08 7.42 -10.38
C PRO A 115 10.95 6.36 -11.04
N TYR A 116 11.53 5.45 -10.25
CA TYR A 116 12.35 4.35 -10.77
C TYR A 116 11.55 3.39 -11.65
N LEU A 117 10.27 3.15 -11.32
CA LEU A 117 9.36 2.32 -12.11
C LEU A 117 8.77 3.07 -13.33
N GLY A 118 9.16 4.32 -13.56
CA GLY A 118 8.66 5.12 -14.67
C GLY A 118 7.22 5.58 -14.53
N VAL A 119 6.70 5.64 -13.31
CA VAL A 119 5.36 6.20 -13.06
C VAL A 119 5.41 7.70 -13.23
N GLU A 120 4.60 8.23 -14.15
CA GLU A 120 4.51 9.68 -14.35
C GLU A 120 3.79 10.36 -13.19
N GLN A 121 4.32 11.51 -12.79
CA GLN A 121 3.62 12.36 -11.81
C GLN A 121 2.38 12.99 -12.43
N ASN A 122 1.30 13.03 -11.69
CA ASN A 122 0.13 13.81 -12.04
C ASN A 122 0.53 15.29 -12.05
N LYS A 123 0.63 15.89 -13.22
CA LYS A 123 0.92 17.32 -13.37
C LYS A 123 -0.27 18.10 -12.80
N THR A 124 -0.12 18.64 -11.60
CA THR A 124 -1.02 19.68 -11.12
C THR A 124 -0.66 20.94 -11.94
N PHE A 125 -1.49 21.30 -12.90
CA PHE A 125 -1.37 22.60 -13.54
C PHE A 125 -1.72 23.64 -12.49
N THR A 126 -0.71 24.22 -11.85
CA THR A 126 -0.89 25.47 -11.14
C THR A 126 -1.07 26.54 -12.20
N THR A 127 -2.30 26.95 -12.45
CA THR A 127 -2.58 28.21 -13.18
C THR A 127 -1.98 29.30 -12.32
N LEU A 128 -0.90 29.90 -12.80
CA LEU A 128 -0.41 31.18 -12.28
C LEU A 128 -1.40 32.23 -12.75
N ASP A 129 -2.18 32.78 -11.81
CA ASP A 129 -2.95 34.03 -12.00
C ASP A 129 -1.99 35.22 -12.07
#